data_c73180675ac98184f7e89a473bc78f14
#
_entry.id   c73180675ac98184f7e89a473bc78f14
#
_cell.length_a   1.000
_cell.length_b   1.000
_cell.length_c   1.000
_cell.angle_alpha   90.00
_cell.angle_beta   90.00
_cell.angle_gamma   90.00
#
_symmetry.space_group_name_H-M   'P 1'
#
loop_
_entity.id
_entity.type
_entity.pdbx_description
1 polymer ?
#
loop_
_entity_poly.entity_id
_entity_poly.type
_entity_poly.pdbx_seq_one_letter_code
_entity_poly.pdbx_strand_id
1 'polypeptide(L)'
;NIPAYAADIGAVTPFLWCFEEREKLMEFHEAVSGARFHAAYFRPGGVHQDMPEGMEEKLYKHISTLPEFVDDLEELLTNNRILRQRSVDIGIITKNEAIKWGCTGPVLRSAGVPWDLRRSQPYDAYDKVDFEIPVGKKGDCFDRYLVRIEEIRQSISIIKQCIDQIKPGD
;
A
#
# COMPACT_ATOMS: atom_id res chain seq x y z
N ASN A 1 -3.30 2.85 -7.67
CA ASN A 1 -2.28 3.24 -8.66
C ASN A 1 -1.95 2.10 -9.61
N ILE A 2 -1.53 0.92 -9.13
CA ILE A 2 -1.21 -0.25 -9.95
C ILE A 2 -2.35 -0.59 -10.94
N PRO A 3 -3.60 -0.78 -10.48
CA PRO A 3 -4.68 -1.13 -11.38
C PRO A 3 -5.01 -0.05 -12.41
N ALA A 4 -4.95 1.23 -12.02
CA ALA A 4 -5.16 2.33 -12.95
C ALA A 4 -4.09 2.36 -14.04
N TYR A 5 -2.83 2.15 -13.67
CA TYR A 5 -1.73 2.04 -14.63
C TYR A 5 -1.91 0.86 -15.59
N ALA A 6 -2.35 -0.29 -15.09
CA ALA A 6 -2.65 -1.45 -15.92
C ALA A 6 -3.80 -1.16 -16.91
N ALA A 7 -4.86 -0.48 -16.46
CA ALA A 7 -5.98 -0.07 -17.31
C ALA A 7 -5.53 0.90 -18.41
N ASP A 8 -4.66 1.87 -18.12
CA ASP A 8 -4.13 2.84 -19.09
C ASP A 8 -3.35 2.17 -20.22
N ILE A 9 -2.74 1.02 -19.97
CA ILE A 9 -2.06 0.21 -21.02
C ILE A 9 -2.96 -0.87 -21.64
N GLY A 10 -4.25 -0.88 -21.31
CA GLY A 10 -5.26 -1.77 -21.88
C GLY A 10 -5.59 -3.03 -21.09
N ALA A 11 -4.99 -3.24 -19.92
CA ALA A 11 -5.27 -4.39 -19.06
C ALA A 11 -6.37 -4.05 -18.04
N VAL A 12 -7.64 -4.29 -18.40
CA VAL A 12 -8.81 -3.95 -17.57
C VAL A 12 -9.02 -4.98 -16.45
N THR A 13 -8.68 -6.25 -16.65
CA THR A 13 -8.89 -7.31 -15.63
C THR A 13 -8.20 -7.00 -14.29
N PRO A 14 -6.91 -6.64 -14.24
CA PRO A 14 -6.26 -6.25 -12.98
C PRO A 14 -6.93 -5.04 -12.31
N PHE A 15 -7.49 -4.14 -13.10
CA PHE A 15 -8.24 -3.00 -12.58
C PHE A 15 -9.47 -3.47 -11.81
N LEU A 16 -10.29 -4.34 -12.40
CA LEU A 16 -11.50 -4.86 -11.76
C LEU A 16 -11.18 -5.68 -10.50
N TRP A 17 -10.20 -6.56 -10.56
CA TRP A 17 -9.77 -7.37 -9.42
C TRP A 17 -9.30 -6.53 -8.23
N CYS A 18 -8.45 -5.54 -8.48
CA CYS A 18 -7.98 -4.66 -7.41
C CYS A 18 -9.11 -3.79 -6.81
N PHE A 19 -10.12 -3.43 -7.60
CA PHE A 19 -11.26 -2.69 -7.09
C PHE A 19 -12.19 -3.57 -6.26
N GLU A 20 -12.30 -4.86 -6.56
CA GLU A 20 -13.00 -5.82 -5.71
C GLU A 20 -12.35 -5.92 -4.32
N GLU A 21 -11.03 -6.06 -4.26
CA GLU A 21 -10.31 -6.08 -2.98
C GLU A 21 -10.39 -4.74 -2.24
N ARG A 22 -10.35 -3.63 -2.99
CA ARG A 22 -10.54 -2.29 -2.43
C ARG A 22 -11.94 -2.11 -1.82
N GLU A 23 -12.97 -2.70 -2.42
CA GLU A 23 -14.34 -2.64 -1.90
C GLU A 23 -14.43 -3.24 -0.49
N LYS A 24 -13.81 -4.37 -0.25
CA LYS A 24 -13.76 -5.01 1.08
C LYS A 24 -13.11 -4.10 2.13
N LEU A 25 -12.08 -3.31 1.74
CA LEU A 25 -11.48 -2.30 2.63
C LEU A 25 -12.40 -1.10 2.86
N MET A 26 -13.22 -0.73 1.87
CA MET A 26 -14.23 0.33 2.05
C MET A 26 -15.34 -0.09 3.00
N GLU A 27 -15.78 -1.34 2.97
CA GLU A 27 -16.72 -1.91 3.94
C GLU A 27 -16.17 -1.84 5.37
N PHE A 28 -14.87 -2.10 5.54
CA PHE A 28 -14.20 -1.94 6.82
C PHE A 28 -14.21 -0.48 7.30
N HIS A 29 -13.86 0.48 6.43
CA HIS A 29 -13.93 1.91 6.77
C HIS A 29 -15.35 2.35 7.15
N GLU A 30 -16.36 1.89 6.43
CA GLU A 30 -17.76 2.16 6.72
C GLU A 30 -18.18 1.61 8.08
N ALA A 31 -17.77 0.39 8.42
CA ALA A 31 -18.11 -0.24 9.69
C ALA A 31 -17.52 0.52 10.90
N VAL A 32 -16.29 1.02 10.80
CA VAL A 32 -15.62 1.71 11.92
C VAL A 32 -15.94 3.20 12.01
N SER A 33 -16.32 3.84 10.91
CA SER A 33 -16.49 5.30 10.87
C SER A 33 -17.84 5.78 10.32
N GLY A 34 -18.65 4.88 9.76
CA GLY A 34 -19.89 5.23 9.07
C GLY A 34 -19.71 5.81 7.67
N ALA A 35 -18.47 5.96 7.19
CA ALA A 35 -18.17 6.54 5.89
C ALA A 35 -17.13 5.72 5.12
N ARG A 36 -17.39 5.49 3.81
CA ARG A 36 -16.51 4.69 2.95
C ARG A 36 -15.20 5.40 2.58
N PHE A 37 -15.21 6.71 2.41
CA PHE A 37 -14.08 7.49 1.94
C PHE A 37 -13.62 8.55 2.95
N HIS A 38 -14.50 9.41 3.39
CA HIS A 38 -14.18 10.53 4.27
C HIS A 38 -14.41 10.13 5.72
N ALA A 39 -13.66 9.13 6.17
CA ALA A 39 -13.76 8.60 7.52
C ALA A 39 -13.24 9.62 8.53
N ALA A 40 -14.13 10.24 9.30
CA ALA A 40 -13.76 11.13 10.42
C ALA A 40 -13.54 10.29 11.69
N TYR A 41 -12.67 9.28 11.63
CA TYR A 41 -12.45 8.33 12.72
C TYR A 41 -11.55 8.91 13.82
N PHE A 42 -10.47 9.57 13.43
CA PHE A 42 -9.57 10.23 14.37
C PHE A 42 -10.20 11.49 14.96
N ARG A 43 -10.10 11.65 16.28
CA ARG A 43 -10.63 12.80 17.04
C ARG A 43 -9.57 13.33 18.00
N PRO A 44 -9.66 14.60 18.42
CA PRO A 44 -8.79 15.08 19.49
C PRO A 44 -8.94 14.21 20.74
N GLY A 45 -7.84 13.60 21.17
CA GLY A 45 -7.80 12.70 22.33
C GLY A 45 -7.99 11.22 22.02
N GLY A 46 -8.20 10.81 20.74
CA GLY A 46 -8.31 9.40 20.39
C GLY A 46 -9.07 9.13 19.08
N VAL A 47 -10.06 8.25 19.14
CA VAL A 47 -10.88 7.84 18.02
C VAL A 47 -12.37 8.07 18.31
N HIS A 48 -13.19 8.07 17.27
CA HIS A 48 -14.63 8.31 17.40
C HIS A 48 -15.36 7.22 18.20
N GLN A 49 -14.98 5.97 17.99
CA GLN A 49 -15.54 4.79 18.64
C GLN A 49 -14.53 3.65 18.56
N ASP A 50 -14.70 2.68 19.44
CA ASP A 50 -13.93 1.44 19.37
C ASP A 50 -14.27 0.61 18.13
N MET A 51 -13.41 -0.34 17.83
CA MET A 51 -13.63 -1.28 16.75
C MET A 51 -14.88 -2.13 17.05
N PRO A 52 -15.84 -2.24 16.10
CA PRO A 52 -17.02 -3.07 16.28
C PRO A 52 -16.68 -4.52 16.54
N GLU A 53 -17.48 -5.20 17.37
CA GLU A 53 -17.30 -6.60 17.73
C GLU A 53 -17.20 -7.51 16.50
N GLY A 54 -16.23 -8.43 16.48
CA GLY A 54 -15.95 -9.34 15.35
C GLY A 54 -15.29 -8.70 14.13
N MET A 55 -14.96 -7.41 14.18
CA MET A 55 -14.32 -6.72 13.06
C MET A 55 -12.85 -7.13 12.89
N GLU A 56 -12.14 -7.40 13.98
CA GLU A 56 -10.77 -7.89 13.96
C GLU A 56 -10.65 -9.22 13.22
N GLU A 57 -11.57 -10.16 13.48
CA GLU A 57 -11.62 -11.45 12.80
C GLU A 57 -11.90 -11.31 11.30
N LYS A 58 -12.84 -10.42 10.93
CA LYS A 58 -13.13 -10.12 9.53
C LYS A 58 -11.93 -9.52 8.82
N LEU A 59 -11.27 -8.57 9.46
CA LEU A 59 -10.07 -7.95 8.92
C LEU A 59 -8.94 -8.96 8.77
N TYR A 60 -8.68 -9.76 9.80
CA TYR A 60 -7.65 -10.81 9.78
C TYR A 60 -7.90 -11.81 8.65
N LYS A 61 -9.15 -12.26 8.48
CA LYS A 61 -9.53 -13.16 7.39
C LYS A 61 -9.24 -12.54 6.02
N HIS A 62 -9.65 -11.30 5.81
CA HIS A 62 -9.40 -10.61 4.55
C HIS A 62 -7.91 -10.40 4.29
N ILE A 63 -7.16 -9.88 5.28
CA ILE A 63 -5.72 -9.65 5.14
C ILE A 63 -4.93 -10.95 4.92
N SER A 64 -5.44 -12.08 5.39
CA SER A 64 -4.80 -13.39 5.18
C SER A 64 -4.91 -13.90 3.73
N THR A 65 -5.89 -13.44 2.96
CA THR A 65 -6.05 -13.79 1.54
C THR A 65 -5.29 -12.86 0.59
N LEU A 66 -4.93 -11.65 1.05
CA LEU A 66 -4.27 -10.65 0.20
C LEU A 66 -2.89 -11.07 -0.35
N PRO A 67 -2.03 -11.83 0.38
CA PRO A 67 -0.75 -12.28 -0.20
C PRO A 67 -0.92 -13.08 -1.49
N GLU A 68 -1.84 -14.04 -1.52
CA GLU A 68 -2.17 -14.83 -2.70
C GLU A 68 -2.68 -13.94 -3.84
N PHE A 69 -3.57 -13.01 -3.54
CA PHE A 69 -4.03 -12.03 -4.53
C PHE A 69 -2.89 -11.17 -5.09
N VAL A 70 -1.93 -10.75 -4.28
CA VAL A 70 -0.77 -9.98 -4.74
C VAL A 70 0.13 -10.83 -5.65
N ASP A 71 0.31 -12.11 -5.33
CA ASP A 71 1.08 -13.04 -6.14
C ASP A 71 0.42 -13.28 -7.52
N ASP A 72 -0.89 -13.48 -7.56
CA ASP A 72 -1.68 -13.57 -8.80
C ASP A 72 -1.57 -12.32 -9.65
N LEU A 73 -1.63 -11.15 -9.00
CA LEU A 73 -1.48 -9.86 -9.66
C LEU A 73 -0.07 -9.70 -10.28
N GLU A 74 0.96 -10.14 -9.57
CA GLU A 74 2.34 -10.12 -10.08
C GLU A 74 2.54 -11.11 -11.23
N GLU A 75 1.99 -12.30 -11.14
CA GLU A 75 2.04 -13.28 -12.24
C GLU A 75 1.44 -12.69 -13.51
N LEU A 76 0.32 -12.01 -13.41
CA LEU A 76 -0.36 -11.38 -14.52
C LEU A 76 0.40 -10.18 -15.10
N LEU A 77 1.06 -9.38 -14.26
CA LEU A 77 1.60 -8.08 -14.64
C LEU A 77 3.14 -8.04 -14.75
N THR A 78 3.88 -8.58 -13.79
CA THR A 78 5.32 -8.34 -13.66
C THR A 78 6.13 -8.83 -14.87
N ASN A 79 5.73 -9.98 -15.43
CA ASN A 79 6.37 -10.55 -16.61
C ASN A 79 5.63 -10.24 -17.92
N ASN A 80 4.56 -9.47 -17.88
CA ASN A 80 3.80 -9.08 -19.04
C ASN A 80 4.66 -8.24 -19.99
N ARG A 81 4.78 -8.67 -21.25
CA ARG A 81 5.61 -8.00 -22.25
C ARG A 81 5.19 -6.56 -22.50
N ILE A 82 3.89 -6.30 -22.54
CA ILE A 82 3.36 -4.95 -22.81
C ILE A 82 3.68 -4.03 -21.63
N LEU A 83 3.42 -4.47 -20.39
CA LEU A 83 3.76 -3.69 -19.19
C LEU A 83 5.25 -3.36 -19.17
N ARG A 84 6.10 -4.35 -19.40
CA ARG A 84 7.55 -4.13 -19.40
C ARG A 84 8.02 -3.15 -20.48
N GLN A 85 7.50 -3.27 -21.69
CA GLN A 85 7.83 -2.35 -22.78
C GLN A 85 7.34 -0.92 -22.53
N ARG A 86 6.29 -0.75 -21.71
CA ARG A 86 5.70 0.55 -21.38
C ARG A 86 6.21 1.15 -20.08
N SER A 87 7.09 0.46 -19.36
CA SER A 87 7.55 0.89 -18.02
C SER A 87 9.05 0.80 -17.79
N VAL A 88 9.73 -0.19 -18.37
CA VAL A 88 11.18 -0.35 -18.21
C VAL A 88 11.91 0.75 -18.98
N ASP A 89 12.82 1.42 -18.30
CA ASP A 89 13.62 2.53 -18.80
C ASP A 89 12.77 3.74 -19.30
N ILE A 90 11.51 3.84 -18.85
CA ILE A 90 10.60 4.93 -19.17
C ILE A 90 10.33 5.79 -17.93
N GLY A 91 10.38 7.12 -18.10
CA GLY A 91 10.12 8.08 -17.04
C GLY A 91 11.14 7.98 -15.89
N ILE A 92 12.39 7.81 -16.24
CA ILE A 92 13.50 7.73 -15.28
C ILE A 92 13.61 9.06 -14.54
N ILE A 93 13.66 9.00 -13.22
CA ILE A 93 13.95 10.12 -12.33
C ILE A 93 15.17 9.71 -11.50
N THR A 94 16.26 10.43 -11.67
CA THR A 94 17.49 10.19 -10.93
C THR A 94 17.34 10.59 -9.45
N LYS A 95 18.17 10.03 -8.57
CA LYS A 95 18.20 10.40 -7.14
C LYS A 95 18.30 11.91 -6.94
N ASN A 96 19.18 12.58 -7.67
CA ASN A 96 19.39 14.02 -7.53
C ASN A 96 18.16 14.84 -7.99
N GLU A 97 17.54 14.43 -9.08
CA GLU A 97 16.30 15.07 -9.56
C GLU A 97 15.15 14.85 -8.58
N ALA A 98 14.96 13.62 -8.08
CA ALA A 98 13.92 13.31 -7.10
C ALA A 98 14.06 14.19 -5.84
N ILE A 99 15.26 14.36 -5.32
CA ILE A 99 15.53 15.25 -4.17
C ILE A 99 15.28 16.71 -4.53
N LYS A 100 15.77 17.17 -5.68
CA LYS A 100 15.61 18.56 -6.15
C LYS A 100 14.14 18.95 -6.34
N TRP A 101 13.31 18.02 -6.81
CA TRP A 101 11.87 18.22 -7.00
C TRP A 101 11.05 17.99 -5.73
N GLY A 102 11.67 17.66 -4.61
CA GLY A 102 10.97 17.35 -3.36
C GLY A 102 10.10 16.10 -3.45
N CYS A 103 10.47 15.13 -4.29
CA CYS A 103 9.73 13.89 -4.41
C CYS A 103 9.80 13.08 -3.12
N THR A 104 8.71 12.38 -2.81
CA THR A 104 8.58 11.50 -1.65
C THR A 104 7.98 10.15 -2.08
N GLY A 105 7.83 9.24 -1.13
CA GLY A 105 7.14 7.97 -1.34
C GLY A 105 7.80 7.08 -2.41
N PRO A 106 7.00 6.30 -3.16
CA PRO A 106 7.52 5.36 -4.16
C PRO A 106 8.38 6.01 -5.25
N VAL A 107 8.15 7.28 -5.58
CA VAL A 107 8.95 8.00 -6.57
C VAL A 107 10.39 8.19 -6.07
N LEU A 108 10.55 8.64 -4.83
CA LEU A 108 11.87 8.81 -4.23
C LEU A 108 12.56 7.46 -3.95
N ARG A 109 11.81 6.49 -3.45
CA ARG A 109 12.36 5.15 -3.16
C ARG A 109 12.75 4.39 -4.42
N SER A 110 12.01 4.53 -5.51
CA SER A 110 12.40 3.92 -6.79
C SER A 110 13.71 4.49 -7.34
N ALA A 111 14.03 5.74 -7.02
CA ALA A 111 15.30 6.38 -7.37
C ALA A 111 16.47 6.01 -6.45
N GLY A 112 16.30 5.00 -5.58
CA GLY A 112 17.38 4.48 -4.73
C GLY A 112 17.57 5.21 -3.40
N VAL A 113 16.58 5.96 -2.91
CA VAL A 113 16.65 6.66 -1.62
C VAL A 113 15.75 5.96 -0.60
N PRO A 114 16.30 5.31 0.44
CA PRO A 114 15.54 4.58 1.45
C PRO A 114 14.94 5.53 2.50
N TRP A 115 14.11 6.49 2.05
CA TRP A 115 13.49 7.46 2.95
C TRP A 115 12.03 7.16 3.18
N ASP A 116 11.67 6.99 4.46
CA ASP A 116 10.30 6.80 4.92
C ASP A 116 10.15 7.43 6.32
N LEU A 117 9.17 8.32 6.47
CA LEU A 117 8.90 9.01 7.74
C LEU A 117 8.55 8.05 8.87
N ARG A 118 7.92 6.93 8.56
CA ARG A 118 7.58 5.90 9.55
C ARG A 118 8.81 5.30 10.24
N ARG A 119 9.98 5.39 9.61
CA ARG A 119 11.28 4.95 10.16
C ARG A 119 12.18 6.12 10.57
N SER A 120 12.23 7.19 9.76
CA SER A 120 13.14 8.33 10.03
C SER A 120 12.65 9.25 11.15
N GLN A 121 11.34 9.37 11.31
CA GLN A 121 10.67 10.15 12.35
C GLN A 121 9.38 9.42 12.75
N PRO A 122 9.48 8.30 13.49
CA PRO A 122 8.34 7.48 13.84
C PRO A 122 7.23 8.29 14.53
N TYR A 123 6.01 8.02 14.14
CA TYR A 123 4.81 8.61 14.72
C TYR A 123 3.79 7.50 15.02
N ASP A 124 2.80 7.79 15.86
CA ASP A 124 1.81 6.82 16.35
C ASP A 124 2.49 5.56 16.92
N ALA A 125 2.20 4.40 16.40
CA ALA A 125 2.74 3.11 16.83
C ALA A 125 3.76 2.52 15.82
N TYR A 126 4.29 3.30 14.88
CA TYR A 126 5.23 2.77 13.88
C TYR A 126 6.59 2.36 14.46
N ASP A 127 6.94 2.82 15.64
CA ASP A 127 8.11 2.35 16.42
C ASP A 127 7.93 0.94 17.00
N LYS A 128 6.69 0.44 17.07
CA LYS A 128 6.32 -0.86 17.65
C LYS A 128 6.09 -1.96 16.61
N VAL A 129 6.10 -1.61 15.33
CA VAL A 129 5.87 -2.54 14.23
C VAL A 129 7.13 -2.72 13.40
N ASP A 130 7.34 -3.94 12.93
CA ASP A 130 8.47 -4.25 12.08
C ASP A 130 8.04 -4.32 10.61
N PHE A 131 8.79 -3.62 9.75
CA PHE A 131 8.60 -3.59 8.31
C PHE A 131 9.86 -3.15 7.60
N GLU A 132 10.00 -3.51 6.33
CA GLU A 132 11.09 -3.08 5.48
C GLU A 132 10.68 -1.91 4.58
N ILE A 133 11.67 -1.12 4.17
CA ILE A 133 11.47 -0.03 3.20
C ILE A 133 11.90 -0.53 1.83
N PRO A 134 10.99 -0.81 0.91
CA PRO A 134 11.35 -1.24 -0.44
C PRO A 134 12.01 -0.11 -1.22
N VAL A 135 13.14 -0.42 -1.87
CA VAL A 135 13.95 0.56 -2.60
C VAL A 135 14.26 0.03 -3.99
N GLY A 136 13.96 0.82 -5.02
CA GLY A 136 14.33 0.56 -6.39
C GLY A 136 15.76 0.98 -6.72
N LYS A 137 16.15 0.85 -7.98
CA LYS A 137 17.51 1.14 -8.45
C LYS A 137 17.56 2.13 -9.62
N LYS A 138 16.61 2.01 -10.56
CA LYS A 138 16.62 2.75 -11.83
C LYS A 138 15.81 4.05 -11.77
N GLY A 139 14.82 4.14 -10.89
CA GLY A 139 13.91 5.28 -10.82
C GLY A 139 12.94 5.38 -11.99
N ASP A 140 12.72 4.30 -12.73
CA ASP A 140 11.79 4.23 -13.85
C ASP A 140 10.37 3.86 -13.41
N CYS A 141 9.44 3.81 -14.36
CA CYS A 141 8.05 3.42 -14.09
C CYS A 141 7.94 1.99 -13.56
N PHE A 142 8.81 1.09 -14.01
CA PHE A 142 8.79 -0.30 -13.58
C PHE A 142 9.26 -0.45 -12.12
N ASP A 143 10.32 0.24 -11.73
CA ASP A 143 10.77 0.25 -10.32
C ASP A 143 9.70 0.84 -9.39
N ARG A 144 9.00 1.90 -9.84
CA ARG A 144 7.86 2.45 -9.07
C ARG A 144 6.72 1.45 -8.90
N TYR A 145 6.47 0.63 -9.92
CA TYR A 145 5.50 -0.47 -9.83
C TYR A 145 5.96 -1.52 -8.82
N LEU A 146 7.20 -2.01 -8.93
CA LEU A 146 7.74 -3.02 -8.01
C LEU A 146 7.77 -2.54 -6.56
N VAL A 147 8.19 -1.30 -6.31
CA VAL A 147 8.16 -0.69 -4.97
C VAL A 147 6.74 -0.70 -4.41
N ARG A 148 5.72 -0.37 -5.20
CA ARG A 148 4.32 -0.39 -4.72
C ARG A 148 3.79 -1.80 -4.44
N ILE A 149 4.18 -2.79 -5.21
CA ILE A 149 3.83 -4.20 -4.93
C ILE A 149 4.41 -4.61 -3.57
N GLU A 150 5.70 -4.33 -3.36
CA GLU A 150 6.34 -4.69 -2.10
C GLU A 150 5.76 -3.90 -0.91
N GLU A 151 5.41 -2.63 -1.11
CA GLU A 151 4.72 -1.83 -0.08
C GLU A 151 3.36 -2.41 0.32
N ILE A 152 2.65 -3.09 -0.58
CA ILE A 152 1.41 -3.80 -0.22
C ILE A 152 1.75 -4.96 0.72
N ARG A 153 2.78 -5.75 0.43
CA ARG A 153 3.22 -6.85 1.31
C ARG A 153 3.63 -6.36 2.69
N GLN A 154 4.41 -5.28 2.74
CA GLN A 154 4.79 -4.65 4.01
C GLN A 154 3.56 -4.12 4.78
N SER A 155 2.59 -3.53 4.10
CA SER A 155 1.34 -3.07 4.71
C SER A 155 0.51 -4.22 5.28
N ILE A 156 0.44 -5.35 4.59
CA ILE A 156 -0.20 -6.57 5.09
C ILE A 156 0.46 -7.05 6.38
N SER A 157 1.81 -7.06 6.41
CA SER A 157 2.58 -7.41 7.60
C SER A 157 2.30 -6.48 8.78
N ILE A 158 2.29 -5.17 8.53
CA ILE A 158 1.98 -4.16 9.55
C ILE A 158 0.57 -4.37 10.12
N ILE A 159 -0.44 -4.57 9.27
CA ILE A 159 -1.83 -4.77 9.73
C ILE A 159 -1.94 -6.02 10.60
N LYS A 160 -1.30 -7.13 10.22
CA LYS A 160 -1.27 -8.35 11.06
C LYS A 160 -0.68 -8.07 12.43
N GLN A 161 0.47 -7.39 12.48
CA GLN A 161 1.09 -7.01 13.75
C GLN A 161 0.21 -6.08 14.59
N CYS A 162 -0.52 -5.16 13.95
CA CYS A 162 -1.45 -4.28 14.65
C CYS A 162 -2.62 -5.06 15.26
N ILE A 163 -3.20 -6.02 14.52
CA ILE A 163 -4.29 -6.87 15.03
C ILE A 163 -3.80 -7.69 16.24
N ASP A 164 -2.60 -8.25 16.16
CA ASP A 164 -2.03 -9.07 17.24
C ASP A 164 -1.68 -8.25 18.50
N GLN A 165 -1.45 -6.94 18.35
CA GLN A 165 -1.02 -6.04 19.41
C GLN A 165 -2.13 -5.16 19.98
N ILE A 166 -3.27 -5.07 19.30
CA ILE A 166 -4.38 -4.24 19.75
C ILE A 166 -4.91 -4.75 21.09
N LYS A 167 -5.12 -3.83 22.02
CA LYS A 167 -5.66 -4.14 23.35
C LYS A 167 -6.94 -3.33 23.52
N PRO A 168 -7.94 -3.91 24.25
CA PRO A 168 -9.07 -3.10 24.69
C PRO A 168 -8.55 -1.89 25.47
N GLY A 169 -9.06 -0.73 25.12
CA GLY A 169 -8.74 0.56 25.76
C GLY A 169 -9.98 1.26 26.30
N ASP A 170 -9.78 2.36 27.00
CA ASP A 170 -10.85 3.24 27.46
C ASP A 170 -11.32 4.15 26.32
#